data_de665a76f49fa611b730f16e4da6de72
#
_entry.id   de665a76f49fa611b730f16e4da6de72
#
_cell.length_a   1.000
_cell.length_b   1.000
_cell.length_c   1.000
_cell.angle_alpha   90.00
_cell.angle_beta   90.00
_cell.angle_gamma   90.00
#
_symmetry.space_group_name_H-M   'P 1'
#
loop_
_entity.id
_entity.type
_entity.pdbx_description
1 polymer ?
#
loop_
_entity_poly.entity_id
_entity_poly.type
_entity_poly.pdbx_seq_one_letter_code
_entity_poly.pdbx_strand_id
1 'polypeptide(L)'
;MTDFPGRSGRDAPRAGTGARLSPPDASEVPAAGDSSTAEAGPRKRRLLGIDAARGLALIGMISIHILPAWDPVTFERTAQWTVFAGRSAALFALLAGVGLAFSTGGRARHTGRAMTADRVGVVVRAVLIAGLGLAINEVMPGNTIAEVPAVNILVYYGAFFLLAIPFLSLSAKMLFVWAGFFALAGPVLMHLLRDVLPAVERYNPALTDLAGNPGATAAQLLLTGTFPALPYLAYLLVGLAIGRLDLAEVQIQAAVLSFGVILAVTAWFASWALIQQAGGFEQLVARTPGLDEELVNDIIVWGPDPVLPTTTGWWLAVAGPYTNTPLALGLGLGWAMAVLALFLLLARGAERWLLPLSAMGSMTLTVYSAHLLALAAEVHYGQPVWFLIHVGMAMVFALFWLQAFGQGPLERVVARIVRIVRRLVLGRHRQA
;
A
#
# COMPACT_ATOMS: atom_id res chain seq x y z
N MET A 1 50.86 7.80 62.98
CA MET A 1 51.12 9.10 63.56
C MET A 1 49.87 9.92 63.32
N THR A 2 48.96 9.81 64.24
CA THR A 2 48.58 10.82 65.33
C THR A 2 47.87 11.97 64.63
N ASP A 3 46.71 12.47 64.99
CA ASP A 3 45.84 12.22 66.13
C ASP A 3 44.53 13.00 65.89
N PHE A 4 43.43 12.49 66.37
CA PHE A 4 42.19 13.16 66.70
C PHE A 4 42.45 13.98 68.01
N PRO A 5 41.59 14.87 68.54
CA PRO A 5 40.13 14.85 68.67
C PRO A 5 39.39 16.23 68.77
N GLY A 6 38.11 16.33 68.73
CA GLY A 6 37.27 16.58 69.94
C GLY A 6 36.17 17.61 69.78
N ARG A 7 34.90 17.23 69.93
CA ARG A 7 33.82 17.63 70.84
C ARG A 7 33.58 19.18 71.02
N SER A 8 32.42 19.68 71.08
CA SER A 8 31.07 19.39 71.61
C SER A 8 30.32 20.72 71.78
N GLY A 9 29.02 20.74 71.84
CA GLY A 9 28.29 21.80 72.50
C GLY A 9 26.87 22.06 71.96
N ARG A 10 25.93 21.43 72.65
CA ARG A 10 24.47 21.71 72.64
C ARG A 10 24.22 23.19 73.00
N ASP A 11 23.10 23.77 72.40
CA ASP A 11 21.93 24.18 73.19
C ASP A 11 20.91 24.93 72.34
N ALA A 12 19.65 24.48 72.45
CA ALA A 12 18.43 25.20 72.09
C ALA A 12 17.88 25.84 73.38
N PRO A 13 16.74 26.52 73.42
CA PRO A 13 15.92 27.25 72.44
C PRO A 13 15.53 28.68 72.97
N ARG A 14 14.86 29.53 72.15
CA ARG A 14 13.82 30.47 72.66
C ARG A 14 12.91 31.03 71.52
N ALA A 15 11.64 31.02 71.88
CA ALA A 15 10.46 31.49 71.15
C ALA A 15 10.37 33.01 71.12
N GLY A 16 9.59 33.51 70.15
CA GLY A 16 8.92 34.79 70.32
C GLY A 16 8.52 35.56 69.08
N THR A 17 7.22 35.39 68.70
CA THR A 17 6.26 36.46 68.39
C THR A 17 6.37 37.28 67.10
N GLY A 18 5.27 37.26 66.30
CA GLY A 18 4.85 38.45 65.55
C GLY A 18 4.46 38.22 64.13
N ALA A 19 3.31 37.52 63.89
CA ALA A 19 2.65 37.47 62.59
C ALA A 19 2.09 38.87 62.25
N ARG A 20 2.40 39.36 61.06
CA ARG A 20 1.52 40.25 60.31
C ARG A 20 1.25 39.60 58.92
N LEU A 21 0.00 39.21 58.75
CA LEU A 21 -0.57 38.83 57.47
C LEU A 21 -0.77 40.10 56.62
N SER A 22 -0.11 40.19 55.49
CA SER A 22 -0.46 41.10 54.42
C SER A 22 -1.35 40.37 53.39
N PRO A 23 -2.38 41.02 52.80
CA PRO A 23 -3.31 40.39 51.87
C PRO A 23 -2.62 40.09 50.53
N PRO A 24 -3.08 39.07 49.79
CA PRO A 24 -2.53 38.73 48.48
C PRO A 24 -2.91 39.79 47.46
N ASP A 25 -1.88 40.25 46.75
CA ASP A 25 -1.98 41.17 45.62
C ASP A 25 -2.72 40.47 44.46
N ALA A 26 -3.88 41.05 44.10
CA ALA A 26 -4.66 40.63 42.99
C ALA A 26 -4.21 41.36 41.73
N SER A 27 -3.26 40.79 41.00
CA SER A 27 -3.05 41.14 39.56
C SER A 27 -1.92 40.32 38.95
N GLU A 28 -2.23 39.06 38.56
CA GLU A 28 -1.60 38.43 37.41
C GLU A 28 -2.60 37.41 36.84
N VAL A 29 -3.45 37.91 35.98
CA VAL A 29 -4.16 37.07 34.99
C VAL A 29 -3.07 36.60 34.02
N PRO A 30 -2.77 35.29 33.90
CA PRO A 30 -1.90 34.84 32.84
C PRO A 30 -2.61 35.14 31.51
N ALA A 31 -2.00 36.00 30.72
CA ALA A 31 -2.36 36.24 29.35
C ALA A 31 -2.55 34.87 28.67
N ALA A 32 -3.69 34.70 28.04
CA ALA A 32 -3.92 33.63 27.07
C ALA A 32 -2.91 33.82 25.93
N GLY A 33 -1.73 33.25 26.15
CA GLY A 33 -0.59 33.31 25.27
C GLY A 33 -0.46 31.99 24.57
N ASP A 34 -0.38 32.07 23.27
CA ASP A 34 0.21 31.16 22.33
C ASP A 34 -0.37 29.71 22.33
N SER A 35 -1.34 29.51 21.47
CA SER A 35 -1.46 28.27 20.74
C SER A 35 -0.16 28.07 19.93
N SER A 36 0.93 27.67 20.61
CA SER A 36 2.12 27.16 19.95
C SER A 36 1.65 26.00 19.08
N THR A 37 1.73 26.18 17.78
CA THR A 37 1.71 25.11 16.79
C THR A 37 2.89 24.19 17.11
N ALA A 38 2.68 23.26 18.05
CA ALA A 38 3.67 22.27 18.40
C ALA A 38 3.98 21.49 17.13
N GLU A 39 5.18 21.70 16.58
CA GLU A 39 5.64 20.96 15.41
C GLU A 39 5.47 19.45 15.65
N ALA A 40 4.75 18.79 14.75
CA ALA A 40 4.55 17.35 14.85
C ALA A 40 5.91 16.62 14.85
N GLY A 41 6.13 15.76 15.85
CA GLY A 41 7.37 15.01 15.95
C GLY A 41 7.65 14.10 14.75
N PRO A 42 8.90 13.70 14.50
CA PRO A 42 9.32 12.96 13.31
C PRO A 42 8.49 11.69 13.01
N ARG A 43 8.07 10.98 14.06
CA ARG A 43 7.21 9.77 13.91
C ARG A 43 5.81 10.12 13.37
N LYS A 44 5.20 11.19 13.85
CA LYS A 44 3.87 11.63 13.43
C LYS A 44 3.89 12.10 11.97
N ARG A 45 4.89 12.88 11.57
CA ARG A 45 5.10 13.33 10.19
C ARG A 45 5.29 12.15 9.23
N ARG A 46 6.08 11.14 9.61
CA ARG A 46 6.29 9.94 8.80
C ARG A 46 4.98 9.17 8.55
N LEU A 47 4.17 8.96 9.56
CA LEU A 47 2.88 8.27 9.41
C LEU A 47 1.94 9.05 8.50
N LEU A 48 1.89 10.37 8.65
CA LEU A 48 1.08 11.25 7.81
C LEU A 48 1.47 11.14 6.33
N GLY A 49 2.77 11.15 5.99
CA GLY A 49 3.24 11.00 4.62
C GLY A 49 2.87 9.65 4.01
N ILE A 50 2.99 8.55 4.77
CA ILE A 50 2.61 7.21 4.31
C ILE A 50 1.09 7.11 4.08
N ASP A 51 0.30 7.66 5.01
CA ASP A 51 -1.15 7.62 4.87
C ASP A 51 -1.63 8.55 3.75
N ALA A 52 -0.98 9.69 3.53
CA ALA A 52 -1.25 10.54 2.37
C ALA A 52 -0.94 9.84 1.04
N ALA A 53 0.17 9.08 0.95
CA ALA A 53 0.47 8.25 -0.22
C ALA A 53 -0.60 7.16 -0.46
N ARG A 54 -1.14 6.55 0.61
CA ARG A 54 -2.29 5.63 0.50
C ARG A 54 -3.54 6.33 0.01
N GLY A 55 -3.78 7.56 0.48
CA GLY A 55 -4.89 8.39 0.02
C GLY A 55 -4.80 8.69 -1.47
N LEU A 56 -3.60 9.04 -1.98
CA LEU A 56 -3.39 9.21 -3.43
C LEU A 56 -3.65 7.92 -4.20
N ALA A 57 -3.20 6.78 -3.69
CA ALA A 57 -3.45 5.48 -4.32
C ALA A 57 -4.96 5.17 -4.39
N LEU A 58 -5.74 5.52 -3.35
CA LEU A 58 -7.22 5.42 -3.37
C LEU A 58 -7.84 6.33 -4.43
N ILE A 59 -7.42 7.59 -4.49
CA ILE A 59 -7.89 8.52 -5.54
C ILE A 59 -7.60 7.94 -6.92
N GLY A 60 -6.38 7.44 -7.13
CA GLY A 60 -6.01 6.81 -8.39
C GLY A 60 -6.85 5.58 -8.73
N MET A 61 -7.18 4.72 -7.76
CA MET A 61 -8.06 3.57 -8.01
C MET A 61 -9.50 4.00 -8.30
N ILE A 62 -10.05 4.94 -7.54
CA ILE A 62 -11.39 5.49 -7.80
C ILE A 62 -11.45 6.15 -9.18
N SER A 63 -10.39 6.87 -9.59
CA SER A 63 -10.33 7.51 -10.91
C SER A 63 -10.36 6.51 -12.06
N ILE A 64 -9.61 5.41 -11.96
CA ILE A 64 -9.57 4.35 -12.98
C ILE A 64 -10.92 3.63 -13.11
N HIS A 65 -11.67 3.51 -12.04
CA HIS A 65 -12.99 2.84 -12.05
C HIS A 65 -14.13 3.73 -12.56
N ILE A 66 -14.01 5.06 -12.43
CA ILE A 66 -15.13 5.97 -12.74
C ILE A 66 -14.85 6.84 -13.96
N LEU A 67 -13.62 7.33 -14.13
CA LEU A 67 -13.29 8.23 -15.23
C LEU A 67 -12.94 7.45 -16.50
N PRO A 68 -13.27 8.00 -17.69
CA PRO A 68 -12.98 7.33 -18.95
C PRO A 68 -11.47 7.15 -19.17
N ALA A 69 -11.07 5.99 -19.65
CA ALA A 69 -9.66 5.69 -19.95
C ALA A 69 -9.14 6.51 -21.13
N TRP A 70 -10.01 6.84 -22.10
CA TRP A 70 -9.70 7.61 -23.31
C TRP A 70 -10.56 8.85 -23.43
N ASP A 71 -10.06 9.84 -24.18
CA ASP A 71 -10.81 11.01 -24.58
C ASP A 71 -11.77 10.64 -25.73
N PRO A 72 -13.07 10.94 -25.66
CA PRO A 72 -14.04 10.52 -26.67
C PRO A 72 -13.89 11.27 -28.02
N VAL A 73 -13.09 12.32 -28.08
CA VAL A 73 -12.86 13.12 -29.31
C VAL A 73 -11.55 12.76 -29.99
N THR A 74 -10.46 12.65 -29.19
CA THR A 74 -9.12 12.37 -29.73
C THR A 74 -8.77 10.89 -29.73
N PHE A 75 -9.51 10.06 -28.99
CA PHE A 75 -9.24 8.63 -28.71
C PHE A 75 -7.88 8.37 -28.06
N GLU A 76 -7.24 9.42 -27.54
CA GLU A 76 -6.00 9.32 -26.80
C GLU A 76 -6.24 8.95 -25.32
N ARG A 77 -5.19 8.42 -24.68
CA ARG A 77 -5.21 8.12 -23.25
C ARG A 77 -5.41 9.38 -22.43
N THR A 78 -6.34 9.34 -21.50
CA THR A 78 -6.53 10.41 -20.54
C THR A 78 -5.35 10.51 -19.56
N ALA A 79 -5.18 11.67 -18.93
CA ALA A 79 -4.10 11.92 -17.97
C ALA A 79 -4.18 10.98 -16.76
N GLN A 80 -5.41 10.72 -16.22
CA GLN A 80 -5.60 9.82 -15.08
C GLN A 80 -5.25 8.38 -15.46
N TRP A 81 -5.59 7.89 -16.67
CA TRP A 81 -5.17 6.57 -17.13
C TRP A 81 -3.64 6.48 -17.17
N THR A 82 -3.02 7.44 -17.80
CA THR A 82 -1.55 7.49 -17.95
C THR A 82 -0.83 7.52 -16.60
N VAL A 83 -1.38 8.21 -15.59
CA VAL A 83 -0.75 8.33 -14.27
C VAL A 83 -1.06 7.15 -13.35
N PHE A 84 -2.28 6.60 -13.37
CA PHE A 84 -2.76 5.70 -12.33
C PHE A 84 -2.98 4.25 -12.77
N ALA A 85 -3.19 3.95 -14.07
CA ALA A 85 -3.46 2.59 -14.52
C ALA A 85 -2.33 1.62 -14.15
N GLY A 86 -2.64 0.58 -13.40
CA GLY A 86 -1.70 -0.38 -12.82
C GLY A 86 -0.82 0.17 -11.68
N ARG A 87 -0.52 1.48 -11.67
CA ARG A 87 0.42 2.10 -10.72
C ARG A 87 -0.18 2.33 -9.35
N SER A 88 -1.49 2.62 -9.27
CA SER A 88 -2.19 2.69 -7.97
C SER A 88 -2.13 1.38 -7.21
N ALA A 89 -2.32 0.24 -7.90
CA ALA A 89 -2.20 -1.09 -7.32
C ALA A 89 -0.77 -1.38 -6.86
N ALA A 90 0.24 -1.00 -7.66
CA ALA A 90 1.66 -1.11 -7.30
C ALA A 90 2.00 -0.30 -6.03
N LEU A 91 1.52 0.95 -5.95
CA LEU A 91 1.70 1.79 -4.77
C LEU A 91 1.03 1.19 -3.53
N PHE A 92 -0.18 0.69 -3.66
CA PHE A 92 -0.85 -0.01 -2.56
C PHE A 92 -0.07 -1.24 -2.08
N ALA A 93 0.42 -2.08 -2.99
CA ALA A 93 1.20 -3.26 -2.63
C ALA A 93 2.51 -2.88 -1.92
N LEU A 94 3.21 -1.85 -2.40
CA LEU A 94 4.41 -1.32 -1.75
C LEU A 94 4.08 -0.78 -0.34
N LEU A 95 3.03 0.02 -0.19
CA LEU A 95 2.62 0.59 1.10
C LEU A 95 2.13 -0.48 2.09
N ALA A 96 1.53 -1.58 1.60
CA ALA A 96 1.21 -2.74 2.43
C ALA A 96 2.48 -3.40 2.98
N GLY A 97 3.54 -3.52 2.17
CA GLY A 97 4.86 -3.98 2.60
C GLY A 97 5.47 -3.09 3.70
N VAL A 98 5.39 -1.76 3.55
CA VAL A 98 5.81 -0.80 4.60
C VAL A 98 5.00 -1.04 5.88
N GLY A 99 3.69 -1.26 5.77
CA GLY A 99 2.82 -1.58 6.90
C GLY A 99 3.20 -2.89 7.60
N LEU A 100 3.56 -3.94 6.83
CA LEU A 100 4.08 -5.20 7.37
C LEU A 100 5.39 -4.98 8.12
N ALA A 101 6.31 -4.17 7.59
CA ALA A 101 7.56 -3.84 8.28
C ALA A 101 7.27 -3.26 9.67
N PHE A 102 6.39 -2.27 9.77
CA PHE A 102 6.06 -1.62 11.04
C PHE A 102 5.37 -2.56 12.03
N SER A 103 4.51 -3.44 11.53
CA SER A 103 3.80 -4.41 12.38
C SER A 103 4.70 -5.53 12.90
N THR A 104 5.86 -5.75 12.29
CA THR A 104 6.85 -6.78 12.64
C THR A 104 8.14 -6.21 13.24
N GLY A 105 8.06 -5.02 13.86
CA GLY A 105 9.13 -4.38 14.63
C GLY A 105 9.92 -3.30 13.89
N GLY A 106 9.61 -2.97 12.63
CA GLY A 106 10.32 -1.92 11.89
C GLY A 106 11.82 -2.22 11.73
N ARG A 107 12.68 -1.29 12.13
CA ARG A 107 14.15 -1.45 12.13
C ARG A 107 14.62 -2.54 13.10
N ALA A 108 14.00 -2.62 14.28
CA ALA A 108 14.27 -3.65 15.30
C ALA A 108 13.29 -4.81 15.13
N ARG A 109 13.59 -5.68 14.16
CA ARG A 109 12.75 -6.83 13.82
C ARG A 109 12.45 -7.68 15.04
N HIS A 110 11.20 -8.10 15.18
CA HIS A 110 10.84 -9.09 16.18
C HIS A 110 11.56 -10.43 15.89
N THR A 111 11.84 -11.19 16.94
CA THR A 111 12.48 -12.51 16.88
C THR A 111 11.73 -13.51 17.76
N GLY A 112 12.03 -14.79 17.61
CA GLY A 112 11.45 -15.85 18.46
C GLY A 112 9.91 -15.81 18.45
N ARG A 113 9.32 -15.89 19.64
CA ARG A 113 7.85 -15.94 19.80
C ARG A 113 7.11 -14.70 19.31
N ALA A 114 7.72 -13.51 19.43
CA ALA A 114 7.12 -12.29 18.91
C ALA A 114 6.97 -12.36 17.38
N MET A 115 7.97 -12.89 16.67
CA MET A 115 7.89 -13.11 15.23
C MET A 115 6.85 -14.19 14.87
N THR A 116 6.72 -15.26 15.67
CA THR A 116 5.67 -16.27 15.48
C THR A 116 4.28 -15.64 15.64
N ALA A 117 4.09 -14.81 16.65
CA ALA A 117 2.83 -14.09 16.85
C ALA A 117 2.52 -13.12 15.70
N ASP A 118 3.54 -12.48 15.13
CA ASP A 118 3.39 -11.62 13.95
C ASP A 118 2.98 -12.42 12.72
N ARG A 119 3.64 -13.56 12.45
CA ARG A 119 3.28 -14.44 11.32
C ARG A 119 1.83 -14.90 11.41
N VAL A 120 1.40 -15.38 12.59
CA VAL A 120 -0.02 -15.75 12.82
C VAL A 120 -0.94 -14.54 12.63
N GLY A 121 -0.53 -13.35 13.11
CA GLY A 121 -1.28 -12.11 12.89
C GLY A 121 -1.42 -11.74 11.40
N VAL A 122 -0.39 -12.00 10.60
CA VAL A 122 -0.42 -11.78 9.13
C VAL A 122 -1.35 -12.80 8.46
N VAL A 123 -1.32 -14.08 8.86
CA VAL A 123 -2.28 -15.10 8.36
C VAL A 123 -3.72 -14.66 8.62
N VAL A 124 -4.03 -14.26 9.86
CA VAL A 124 -5.38 -13.81 10.23
C VAL A 124 -5.80 -12.59 9.40
N ARG A 125 -4.90 -11.61 9.24
CA ARG A 125 -5.16 -10.43 8.38
C ARG A 125 -5.43 -10.84 6.93
N ALA A 126 -4.62 -11.75 6.37
CA ALA A 126 -4.76 -12.27 5.01
C ALA A 126 -6.14 -12.89 4.79
N VAL A 127 -6.55 -13.79 5.70
CA VAL A 127 -7.85 -14.47 5.63
C VAL A 127 -9.01 -13.49 5.75
N LEU A 128 -8.93 -12.51 6.66
CA LEU A 128 -10.01 -11.52 6.85
C LEU A 128 -10.15 -10.61 5.62
N ILE A 129 -9.04 -10.15 5.03
CA ILE A 129 -9.08 -9.27 3.85
C ILE A 129 -9.51 -10.05 2.61
N ALA A 130 -8.99 -11.27 2.40
CA ALA A 130 -9.42 -12.12 1.29
C ALA A 130 -10.90 -12.50 1.41
N GLY A 131 -11.36 -12.88 2.61
CA GLY A 131 -12.76 -13.20 2.87
C GLY A 131 -13.69 -12.01 2.60
N LEU A 132 -13.30 -10.80 3.00
CA LEU A 132 -14.03 -9.59 2.66
C LEU A 132 -14.05 -9.36 1.14
N GLY A 133 -12.91 -9.55 0.46
CA GLY A 133 -12.82 -9.42 -1.00
C GLY A 133 -13.72 -10.41 -1.73
N LEU A 134 -13.70 -11.68 -1.33
CA LEU A 134 -14.56 -12.72 -1.89
C LEU A 134 -16.05 -12.40 -1.66
N ALA A 135 -16.42 -11.92 -0.46
CA ALA A 135 -17.80 -11.53 -0.16
C ALA A 135 -18.28 -10.34 -1.01
N ILE A 136 -17.41 -9.36 -1.27
CA ILE A 136 -17.72 -8.25 -2.18
C ILE A 136 -17.90 -8.77 -3.61
N ASN A 137 -17.07 -9.71 -4.07
CA ASN A 137 -17.14 -10.27 -5.41
C ASN A 137 -18.41 -11.06 -5.66
N GLU A 138 -19.05 -11.64 -4.63
CA GLU A 138 -20.36 -12.31 -4.78
C GLU A 138 -21.48 -11.35 -5.22
N VAL A 139 -21.37 -10.07 -4.87
CA VAL A 139 -22.37 -9.05 -5.22
C VAL A 139 -21.91 -8.16 -6.39
N MET A 140 -20.67 -8.35 -6.87
CA MET A 140 -20.14 -7.60 -8.01
C MET A 140 -20.73 -8.13 -9.31
N PRO A 141 -21.34 -7.29 -10.16
CA PRO A 141 -21.89 -7.74 -11.45
C PRO A 141 -20.75 -8.03 -12.45
N GLY A 142 -21.09 -8.85 -13.47
CA GLY A 142 -20.23 -9.14 -14.62
C GLY A 142 -19.14 -10.19 -14.37
N ASN A 143 -18.62 -10.75 -15.46
CA ASN A 143 -17.55 -11.74 -15.48
C ASN A 143 -16.35 -11.31 -16.33
N THR A 144 -16.58 -10.54 -17.40
CA THR A 144 -15.54 -10.02 -18.30
C THR A 144 -15.08 -8.63 -17.89
N ILE A 145 -13.96 -8.16 -18.44
CA ILE A 145 -13.43 -6.81 -18.15
C ILE A 145 -14.40 -5.70 -18.56
N ALA A 146 -15.19 -5.93 -19.62
CA ALA A 146 -16.16 -4.97 -20.10
C ALA A 146 -17.42 -4.88 -19.20
N GLU A 147 -17.70 -5.93 -18.44
CA GLU A 147 -18.89 -6.01 -17.59
C GLU A 147 -18.60 -5.66 -16.14
N VAL A 148 -17.40 -6.00 -15.62
CA VAL A 148 -17.07 -5.72 -14.22
C VAL A 148 -16.82 -4.23 -14.01
N PRO A 149 -17.45 -3.59 -13.02
CA PRO A 149 -17.24 -2.17 -12.76
C PRO A 149 -15.85 -1.88 -12.18
N ALA A 150 -15.21 -2.89 -11.58
CA ALA A 150 -13.85 -2.80 -11.05
C ALA A 150 -13.24 -4.18 -10.82
N VAL A 151 -11.93 -4.34 -11.01
CA VAL A 151 -11.21 -5.55 -10.59
C VAL A 151 -10.79 -5.41 -9.14
N ASN A 152 -11.31 -6.28 -8.27
CA ASN A 152 -11.10 -6.22 -6.83
C ASN A 152 -9.76 -6.82 -6.42
N ILE A 153 -8.86 -5.98 -5.91
CA ILE A 153 -7.52 -6.40 -5.46
C ILE A 153 -7.52 -7.08 -4.08
N LEU A 154 -8.58 -6.98 -3.26
CA LEU A 154 -8.56 -7.45 -1.85
C LEU A 154 -8.28 -8.96 -1.74
N VAL A 155 -8.82 -9.77 -2.65
CA VAL A 155 -8.57 -11.22 -2.65
C VAL A 155 -7.08 -11.51 -2.89
N TYR A 156 -6.47 -10.81 -3.82
CA TYR A 156 -5.03 -10.90 -4.11
C TYR A 156 -4.18 -10.46 -2.92
N TYR A 157 -4.62 -9.48 -2.13
CA TYR A 157 -3.93 -9.08 -0.88
C TYR A 157 -3.82 -10.21 0.13
N GLY A 158 -4.82 -11.10 0.19
CA GLY A 158 -4.70 -12.32 0.99
C GLY A 158 -3.50 -13.16 0.56
N ALA A 159 -3.38 -13.42 -0.74
CA ALA A 159 -2.24 -14.14 -1.31
C ALA A 159 -0.90 -13.42 -1.09
N PHE A 160 -0.85 -12.08 -1.28
CA PHE A 160 0.36 -11.28 -1.04
C PHE A 160 0.86 -11.44 0.39
N PHE A 161 -0.03 -11.32 1.37
CA PHE A 161 0.34 -11.43 2.79
C PHE A 161 0.78 -12.84 3.17
N LEU A 162 0.13 -13.88 2.65
CA LEU A 162 0.54 -15.26 2.90
C LEU A 162 1.93 -15.55 2.33
N LEU A 163 2.18 -15.13 1.08
CA LEU A 163 3.49 -15.29 0.44
C LEU A 163 4.60 -14.47 1.11
N ALA A 164 4.26 -13.35 1.77
CA ALA A 164 5.24 -12.52 2.48
C ALA A 164 5.74 -13.13 3.79
N ILE A 165 5.03 -14.11 4.38
CA ILE A 165 5.34 -14.66 5.72
C ILE A 165 6.79 -15.15 5.87
N PRO A 166 7.36 -15.92 4.92
CA PRO A 166 8.75 -16.38 5.02
C PRO A 166 9.77 -15.23 5.09
N PHE A 167 9.45 -14.09 4.46
CA PHE A 167 10.33 -12.95 4.29
C PHE A 167 10.31 -11.96 5.47
N LEU A 168 9.35 -12.08 6.39
CA LEU A 168 9.15 -11.12 7.49
C LEU A 168 10.38 -10.99 8.42
N SER A 169 11.21 -12.02 8.53
CA SER A 169 12.42 -12.02 9.37
C SER A 169 13.68 -11.54 8.64
N LEU A 170 13.61 -11.27 7.32
CA LEU A 170 14.78 -10.92 6.53
C LEU A 170 15.23 -9.47 6.73
N SER A 171 16.51 -9.20 6.48
CA SER A 171 17.07 -7.85 6.46
C SER A 171 16.61 -7.08 5.22
N ALA A 172 16.70 -5.74 5.25
CA ALA A 172 16.36 -4.90 4.09
C ALA A 172 17.13 -5.32 2.83
N LYS A 173 18.43 -5.61 2.94
CA LYS A 173 19.25 -6.07 1.80
C LYS A 173 18.71 -7.36 1.18
N MET A 174 18.41 -8.37 2.00
CA MET A 174 17.85 -9.64 1.51
C MET A 174 16.46 -9.46 0.90
N LEU A 175 15.66 -8.56 1.45
CA LEU A 175 14.34 -8.24 0.90
C LEU A 175 14.43 -7.60 -0.48
N PHE A 176 15.38 -6.69 -0.72
CA PHE A 176 15.64 -6.14 -2.05
C PHE A 176 16.11 -7.21 -3.06
N VAL A 177 16.96 -8.15 -2.63
CA VAL A 177 17.40 -9.28 -3.49
C VAL A 177 16.21 -10.14 -3.88
N TRP A 178 15.37 -10.55 -2.92
CA TRP A 178 14.18 -11.34 -3.21
C TRP A 178 13.14 -10.58 -4.04
N ALA A 179 13.00 -9.28 -3.81
CA ALA A 179 12.13 -8.43 -4.63
C ALA A 179 12.60 -8.42 -6.11
N GLY A 180 13.91 -8.24 -6.35
CA GLY A 180 14.50 -8.34 -7.68
C GLY A 180 14.28 -9.71 -8.33
N PHE A 181 14.43 -10.78 -7.55
CA PHE A 181 14.14 -12.14 -8.02
C PHE A 181 12.68 -12.27 -8.47
N PHE A 182 11.71 -11.87 -7.66
CA PHE A 182 10.29 -11.96 -8.02
C PHE A 182 9.87 -11.01 -9.13
N ALA A 183 10.53 -9.85 -9.25
CA ALA A 183 10.30 -8.92 -10.35
C ALA A 183 10.73 -9.50 -11.72
N LEU A 184 11.66 -10.44 -11.74
CA LEU A 184 12.12 -11.12 -12.95
C LEU A 184 11.48 -12.50 -13.11
N ALA A 185 11.55 -13.35 -12.08
CA ALA A 185 11.06 -14.72 -12.14
C ALA A 185 9.53 -14.81 -12.21
N GLY A 186 8.81 -13.91 -11.52
CA GLY A 186 7.35 -13.91 -11.53
C GLY A 186 6.76 -13.74 -12.94
N PRO A 187 7.11 -12.68 -13.68
CA PRO A 187 6.67 -12.48 -15.07
C PRO A 187 7.10 -13.61 -16.02
N VAL A 188 8.32 -14.12 -15.89
CA VAL A 188 8.80 -15.24 -16.71
C VAL A 188 7.98 -16.50 -16.43
N LEU A 189 7.68 -16.82 -15.17
CA LEU A 189 6.81 -17.93 -14.82
C LEU A 189 5.38 -17.73 -15.36
N MET A 190 4.84 -16.52 -15.26
CA MET A 190 3.55 -16.19 -15.89
C MET A 190 3.58 -16.51 -17.40
N HIS A 191 4.61 -16.03 -18.09
CA HIS A 191 4.75 -16.21 -19.53
C HIS A 191 4.87 -17.69 -19.90
N LEU A 192 5.68 -18.47 -19.18
CA LEU A 192 5.94 -19.89 -19.47
C LEU A 192 4.80 -20.83 -19.08
N LEU A 193 4.06 -20.50 -18.03
CA LEU A 193 3.03 -21.38 -17.48
C LEU A 193 1.61 -21.00 -17.92
N ARG A 194 1.43 -19.88 -18.61
CA ARG A 194 0.11 -19.38 -19.01
C ARG A 194 -0.73 -20.43 -19.76
N ASP A 195 -0.14 -21.09 -20.75
CA ASP A 195 -0.85 -21.99 -21.64
C ASP A 195 -1.15 -23.38 -21.01
N VAL A 196 -0.50 -23.67 -19.85
CA VAL A 196 -0.73 -24.93 -19.11
C VAL A 196 -1.58 -24.74 -17.85
N LEU A 197 -1.77 -23.50 -17.41
CA LEU A 197 -2.61 -23.17 -16.28
C LEU A 197 -4.07 -22.96 -16.73
N PRO A 198 -5.06 -23.19 -15.84
CA PRO A 198 -6.46 -22.92 -16.14
C PRO A 198 -6.67 -21.48 -16.61
N ALA A 199 -7.52 -21.30 -17.62
CA ALA A 199 -7.92 -19.98 -18.10
C ALA A 199 -8.65 -19.19 -17.00
N VAL A 200 -8.55 -17.87 -17.06
CA VAL A 200 -9.33 -16.97 -16.18
C VAL A 200 -10.76 -16.91 -16.72
N GLU A 201 -11.70 -17.51 -15.99
CA GLU A 201 -13.10 -17.52 -16.35
C GLU A 201 -13.84 -16.26 -15.84
N ARG A 202 -13.36 -15.70 -14.73
CA ARG A 202 -13.97 -14.58 -14.05
C ARG A 202 -12.89 -13.64 -13.52
N TYR A 203 -12.99 -12.33 -13.81
CA TYR A 203 -12.00 -11.34 -13.33
C TYR A 203 -11.98 -11.22 -11.81
N ASN A 204 -13.14 -11.27 -11.17
CA ASN A 204 -13.30 -11.19 -9.72
C ASN A 204 -13.68 -12.58 -9.16
N PRO A 205 -12.71 -13.40 -8.73
CA PRO A 205 -13.01 -14.71 -8.15
C PRO A 205 -13.83 -14.55 -6.87
N ALA A 206 -14.92 -15.34 -6.77
CA ALA A 206 -15.86 -15.33 -5.66
C ALA A 206 -15.70 -16.56 -4.76
N LEU A 207 -16.50 -16.68 -3.69
CA LEU A 207 -16.49 -17.86 -2.82
C LEU A 207 -16.92 -19.13 -3.55
N THR A 208 -17.85 -19.00 -4.47
CA THR A 208 -18.33 -20.08 -5.35
C THR A 208 -17.21 -20.63 -6.23
N ASP A 209 -16.35 -19.77 -6.79
CA ASP A 209 -15.20 -20.17 -7.61
C ASP A 209 -14.13 -20.88 -6.76
N LEU A 210 -13.86 -20.35 -5.55
CA LEU A 210 -12.92 -20.97 -4.60
C LEU A 210 -13.40 -22.36 -4.16
N ALA A 211 -14.70 -22.56 -3.95
CA ALA A 211 -15.27 -23.83 -3.54
C ALA A 211 -15.36 -24.83 -4.71
N GLY A 212 -15.71 -24.36 -5.91
CA GLY A 212 -15.90 -25.19 -7.10
C GLY A 212 -14.60 -25.60 -7.79
N ASN A 213 -13.65 -24.68 -7.91
CA ASN A 213 -12.36 -24.92 -8.57
C ASN A 213 -11.21 -24.19 -7.84
N PRO A 214 -10.78 -24.69 -6.66
CA PRO A 214 -9.73 -24.07 -5.86
C PRO A 214 -8.38 -24.00 -6.60
N GLY A 215 -8.10 -24.94 -7.50
CA GLY A 215 -6.88 -24.97 -8.31
C GLY A 215 -6.83 -23.82 -9.32
N ALA A 216 -7.92 -23.57 -10.05
CA ALA A 216 -8.00 -22.44 -10.97
C ALA A 216 -7.96 -21.10 -10.24
N THR A 217 -8.69 -20.97 -9.11
CA THR A 217 -8.64 -19.79 -8.27
C THR A 217 -7.23 -19.52 -7.74
N ALA A 218 -6.51 -20.55 -7.30
CA ALA A 218 -5.12 -20.40 -6.86
C ALA A 218 -4.20 -19.99 -8.01
N ALA A 219 -4.34 -20.59 -9.21
CA ALA A 219 -3.58 -20.20 -10.40
C ALA A 219 -3.84 -18.72 -10.75
N GLN A 220 -5.10 -18.29 -10.72
CA GLN A 220 -5.48 -16.90 -10.96
C GLN A 220 -4.86 -15.95 -9.94
N LEU A 221 -4.94 -16.24 -8.65
CA LEU A 221 -4.38 -15.39 -7.62
C LEU A 221 -2.85 -15.33 -7.65
N LEU A 222 -2.18 -16.41 -8.06
CA LEU A 222 -0.72 -16.48 -8.03
C LEU A 222 -0.07 -15.99 -9.32
N LEU A 223 -0.64 -16.30 -10.51
CA LEU A 223 0.04 -16.12 -11.80
C LEU A 223 -0.82 -15.54 -12.92
N THR A 224 -2.11 -15.93 -13.06
CA THR A 224 -2.85 -15.68 -14.30
C THR A 224 -3.85 -14.53 -14.21
N GLY A 225 -4.14 -14.01 -13.02
CA GLY A 225 -5.08 -12.89 -12.82
C GLY A 225 -4.48 -11.52 -13.04
N THR A 226 -5.29 -10.49 -12.84
CA THR A 226 -4.91 -9.07 -13.06
C THR A 226 -3.80 -8.60 -12.11
N PHE A 227 -3.81 -9.05 -10.84
CA PHE A 227 -2.83 -8.69 -9.82
C PHE A 227 -2.10 -9.94 -9.29
N PRO A 228 -1.35 -10.66 -10.15
CA PRO A 228 -0.80 -11.96 -9.78
C PRO A 228 0.20 -11.85 -8.63
N ALA A 229 0.03 -12.69 -7.60
CA ALA A 229 0.73 -12.51 -6.34
C ALA A 229 2.24 -12.74 -6.42
N LEU A 230 2.72 -13.60 -7.31
CA LEU A 230 4.16 -13.83 -7.46
C LEU A 230 4.90 -12.60 -8.01
N PRO A 231 4.48 -11.96 -9.12
CA PRO A 231 5.04 -10.68 -9.54
C PRO A 231 4.84 -9.56 -8.52
N TYR A 232 3.63 -9.44 -7.93
CA TYR A 232 3.30 -8.38 -6.96
C TYR A 232 4.06 -8.50 -5.64
N LEU A 233 4.59 -9.69 -5.33
CA LEU A 233 5.47 -9.88 -4.19
C LEU A 233 6.72 -8.99 -4.28
N ALA A 234 7.17 -8.63 -5.48
CA ALA A 234 8.25 -7.65 -5.67
C ALA A 234 7.90 -6.29 -5.03
N TYR A 235 6.71 -5.74 -5.31
CA TYR A 235 6.25 -4.49 -4.69
C TYR A 235 6.18 -4.58 -3.17
N LEU A 236 5.60 -5.67 -2.67
CA LEU A 236 5.42 -5.89 -1.24
C LEU A 236 6.77 -6.02 -0.51
N LEU A 237 7.73 -6.76 -1.08
CA LEU A 237 9.06 -6.95 -0.50
C LEU A 237 9.91 -5.68 -0.54
N VAL A 238 9.83 -4.86 -1.60
CA VAL A 238 10.47 -3.54 -1.61
C VAL A 238 9.83 -2.65 -0.53
N GLY A 239 8.52 -2.63 -0.40
CA GLY A 239 7.85 -1.90 0.66
C GLY A 239 8.28 -2.37 2.05
N LEU A 240 8.37 -3.68 2.27
CA LEU A 240 8.87 -4.29 3.50
C LEU A 240 10.34 -3.88 3.77
N ALA A 241 11.20 -3.85 2.75
CA ALA A 241 12.59 -3.41 2.82
C ALA A 241 12.69 -1.93 3.20
N ILE A 242 11.96 -1.06 2.49
CA ILE A 242 11.90 0.38 2.77
C ILE A 242 11.41 0.65 4.20
N GLY A 243 10.39 -0.07 4.67
CA GLY A 243 9.89 0.05 6.03
C GLY A 243 10.90 -0.40 7.12
N ARG A 244 12.00 -1.08 6.75
CA ARG A 244 13.13 -1.41 7.63
C ARG A 244 14.17 -0.29 7.70
N LEU A 245 14.11 0.72 6.82
CA LEU A 245 15.00 1.87 6.80
C LEU A 245 14.52 2.95 7.77
N ASP A 246 15.35 3.95 8.05
CA ASP A 246 14.93 5.12 8.83
C ASP A 246 14.23 6.13 7.94
N LEU A 247 12.91 5.96 7.79
CA LEU A 247 12.10 6.87 6.97
C LEU A 247 11.92 8.28 7.59
N ALA A 248 12.47 8.56 8.76
CA ALA A 248 12.51 9.91 9.32
C ALA A 248 13.66 10.73 8.76
N GLU A 249 14.71 10.08 8.28
CA GLU A 249 15.90 10.73 7.72
C GLU A 249 15.63 11.24 6.29
N VAL A 250 15.92 12.54 6.05
CA VAL A 250 15.73 13.16 4.74
C VAL A 250 16.60 12.52 3.66
N GLN A 251 17.81 12.10 4.01
CA GLN A 251 18.73 11.43 3.08
C GLN A 251 18.15 10.11 2.56
N ILE A 252 17.52 9.33 3.44
CA ILE A 252 16.83 8.08 3.03
C ILE A 252 15.63 8.38 2.15
N GLN A 253 14.82 9.41 2.49
CA GLN A 253 13.69 9.84 1.66
C GLN A 253 14.17 10.28 0.27
N ALA A 254 15.21 11.11 0.20
CA ALA A 254 15.80 11.55 -1.07
C ALA A 254 16.40 10.39 -1.88
N ALA A 255 17.09 9.46 -1.24
CA ALA A 255 17.64 8.27 -1.91
C ALA A 255 16.53 7.39 -2.49
N VAL A 256 15.42 7.16 -1.75
CA VAL A 256 14.26 6.39 -2.23
C VAL A 256 13.59 7.10 -3.40
N LEU A 257 13.48 8.46 -3.35
CA LEU A 257 12.94 9.26 -4.44
C LEU A 257 13.81 9.12 -5.70
N SER A 258 15.12 9.38 -5.57
CA SER A 258 16.04 9.36 -6.70
C SER A 258 16.11 7.98 -7.34
N PHE A 259 16.26 6.93 -6.53
CA PHE A 259 16.27 5.56 -7.04
C PHE A 259 14.93 5.19 -7.70
N GLY A 260 13.81 5.60 -7.12
CA GLY A 260 12.48 5.38 -7.70
C GLY A 260 12.33 6.04 -9.07
N VAL A 261 12.72 7.32 -9.19
CA VAL A 261 12.69 8.05 -10.47
C VAL A 261 13.61 7.39 -11.51
N ILE A 262 14.85 7.07 -11.14
CA ILE A 262 15.81 6.40 -12.03
C ILE A 262 15.25 5.08 -12.52
N LEU A 263 14.70 4.25 -11.62
CA LEU A 263 14.13 2.95 -11.96
C LEU A 263 12.95 3.08 -12.93
N ALA A 264 12.03 4.03 -12.66
CA ALA A 264 10.87 4.28 -13.52
C ALA A 264 11.29 4.73 -14.92
N VAL A 265 12.20 5.70 -15.00
CA VAL A 265 12.70 6.23 -16.28
C VAL A 265 13.46 5.17 -17.05
N THR A 266 14.32 4.40 -16.38
CA THR A 266 15.10 3.33 -17.02
C THR A 266 14.20 2.22 -17.56
N ALA A 267 13.20 1.78 -16.77
CA ALA A 267 12.26 0.74 -17.20
C ALA A 267 11.40 1.23 -18.39
N TRP A 268 10.90 2.45 -18.34
CA TRP A 268 10.15 3.06 -19.43
C TRP A 268 10.99 3.17 -20.70
N PHE A 269 12.22 3.73 -20.59
CA PHE A 269 13.12 3.89 -21.72
C PHE A 269 13.54 2.55 -22.31
N ALA A 270 13.84 1.55 -21.48
CA ALA A 270 14.20 0.21 -21.93
C ALA A 270 13.05 -0.44 -22.72
N SER A 271 11.80 -0.32 -22.22
CA SER A 271 10.63 -0.81 -22.94
C SER A 271 10.46 -0.10 -24.30
N TRP A 272 10.54 1.22 -24.28
CA TRP A 272 10.47 2.03 -25.52
C TRP A 272 11.55 1.63 -26.51
N ALA A 273 12.80 1.53 -26.05
CA ALA A 273 13.94 1.16 -26.92
C ALA A 273 13.79 -0.24 -27.51
N LEU A 274 13.37 -1.21 -26.71
CA LEU A 274 13.17 -2.60 -27.17
C LEU A 274 12.00 -2.71 -28.14
N ILE A 275 10.88 -2.07 -27.83
CA ILE A 275 9.66 -2.20 -28.64
C ILE A 275 9.74 -1.35 -29.90
N GLN A 276 10.19 -0.07 -29.80
CA GLN A 276 10.12 0.88 -30.92
C GLN A 276 11.42 0.97 -31.72
N GLN A 277 12.59 0.70 -31.14
CA GLN A 277 13.88 0.89 -31.81
C GLN A 277 14.59 -0.41 -32.18
N ALA A 278 14.35 -1.48 -31.42
CA ALA A 278 15.01 -2.78 -31.65
C ALA A 278 14.13 -3.79 -32.44
N GLY A 279 13.04 -3.31 -33.07
CA GLY A 279 12.15 -4.15 -33.88
C GLY A 279 11.20 -5.02 -33.08
N GLY A 280 11.00 -4.71 -31.78
CA GLY A 280 10.11 -5.49 -30.89
C GLY A 280 8.66 -5.44 -31.36
N PHE A 281 8.18 -4.30 -31.84
CA PHE A 281 6.81 -4.13 -32.31
C PHE A 281 6.51 -5.02 -33.50
N GLU A 282 7.39 -5.03 -34.52
CA GLU A 282 7.26 -5.89 -35.70
C GLU A 282 7.30 -7.38 -35.32
N GLN A 283 8.12 -7.74 -34.32
CA GLN A 283 8.16 -9.13 -33.83
C GLN A 283 6.86 -9.52 -33.07
N LEU A 284 6.25 -8.60 -32.34
CA LEU A 284 4.97 -8.83 -31.68
C LEU A 284 3.87 -9.10 -32.71
N VAL A 285 3.77 -8.25 -33.73
CA VAL A 285 2.77 -8.40 -34.82
C VAL A 285 3.04 -9.68 -35.62
N ALA A 286 4.28 -9.91 -36.06
CA ALA A 286 4.62 -11.05 -36.90
C ALA A 286 4.45 -12.44 -36.19
N ARG A 287 4.62 -12.48 -34.85
CA ARG A 287 4.63 -13.72 -34.09
C ARG A 287 3.41 -13.95 -33.21
N THR A 288 2.40 -13.08 -33.27
CA THR A 288 1.17 -13.26 -32.52
C THR A 288 -0.01 -13.46 -33.51
N PRO A 289 -0.31 -14.72 -33.88
CA PRO A 289 -1.40 -14.98 -34.82
C PRO A 289 -2.74 -14.43 -34.33
N GLY A 290 -3.48 -13.77 -35.22
CA GLY A 290 -4.80 -13.20 -34.91
C GLY A 290 -4.79 -11.80 -34.34
N LEU A 291 -3.61 -11.21 -34.09
CA LEU A 291 -3.48 -9.80 -33.74
C LEU A 291 -2.84 -9.01 -34.89
N ASP A 292 -3.49 -7.95 -35.29
CA ASP A 292 -2.93 -6.94 -36.20
C ASP A 292 -2.17 -5.85 -35.42
N GLU A 293 -1.65 -4.84 -36.13
CA GLU A 293 -0.89 -3.74 -35.51
C GLU A 293 -1.73 -2.94 -34.53
N GLU A 294 -3.03 -2.75 -34.81
CA GLU A 294 -3.94 -2.00 -33.96
C GLU A 294 -4.17 -2.73 -32.62
N LEU A 295 -4.49 -4.01 -32.67
CA LEU A 295 -4.70 -4.84 -31.48
C LEU A 295 -3.43 -4.99 -30.64
N VAL A 296 -2.25 -5.15 -31.27
CA VAL A 296 -0.96 -5.18 -30.56
C VAL A 296 -0.71 -3.83 -29.86
N ASN A 297 -0.98 -2.71 -30.55
CA ASN A 297 -0.85 -1.38 -29.96
C ASN A 297 -1.83 -1.18 -28.80
N ASP A 298 -3.06 -1.67 -28.93
CA ASP A 298 -4.06 -1.62 -27.86
C ASP A 298 -3.61 -2.34 -26.60
N ILE A 299 -3.03 -3.52 -26.73
CA ILE A 299 -2.46 -4.25 -25.58
C ILE A 299 -1.32 -3.44 -24.91
N ILE A 300 -0.46 -2.79 -25.71
CA ILE A 300 0.63 -1.96 -25.18
C ILE A 300 0.08 -0.74 -24.43
N VAL A 301 -0.99 -0.15 -24.90
CA VAL A 301 -1.56 1.12 -24.44
C VAL A 301 -2.54 0.92 -23.27
N TRP A 302 -3.46 -0.04 -23.43
CA TRP A 302 -4.58 -0.25 -22.51
C TRP A 302 -4.36 -1.41 -21.54
N GLY A 303 -3.43 -2.29 -21.86
CA GLY A 303 -3.20 -3.53 -21.15
C GLY A 303 -3.88 -4.71 -21.81
N PRO A 304 -3.60 -5.94 -21.34
CA PRO A 304 -4.14 -7.17 -21.92
C PRO A 304 -5.60 -7.39 -21.54
N ASP A 305 -6.38 -7.96 -22.46
CA ASP A 305 -7.75 -8.43 -22.23
C ASP A 305 -7.95 -9.84 -22.83
N PRO A 306 -8.17 -10.87 -22.04
CA PRO A 306 -8.04 -10.93 -20.58
C PRO A 306 -6.57 -11.07 -20.15
N VAL A 307 -5.69 -11.52 -21.03
CA VAL A 307 -4.34 -11.96 -20.68
C VAL A 307 -3.30 -11.56 -21.72
N LEU A 308 -2.08 -11.29 -21.27
CA LEU A 308 -0.97 -10.96 -22.16
C LEU A 308 -0.61 -12.20 -22.99
N PRO A 309 -0.46 -12.09 -24.33
CA PRO A 309 -0.03 -13.21 -25.17
C PRO A 309 1.35 -13.75 -24.77
N THR A 310 1.57 -15.06 -25.04
CA THR A 310 2.83 -15.76 -24.72
C THR A 310 3.57 -16.27 -25.95
N THR A 311 3.12 -15.88 -27.13
CA THR A 311 3.62 -16.35 -28.44
C THR A 311 5.08 -16.00 -28.71
N THR A 312 5.60 -14.97 -28.05
CA THR A 312 7.01 -14.54 -28.16
C THR A 312 7.48 -13.86 -26.87
N GLY A 313 8.78 -14.04 -26.56
CA GLY A 313 9.41 -13.39 -25.40
C GLY A 313 9.45 -11.84 -25.50
N TRP A 314 9.18 -11.25 -26.66
CA TRP A 314 9.05 -9.81 -26.82
C TRP A 314 7.92 -9.21 -26.00
N TRP A 315 6.89 -9.98 -25.66
CA TRP A 315 5.83 -9.54 -24.76
C TRP A 315 6.34 -9.18 -23.37
N LEU A 316 7.46 -9.78 -22.91
CA LEU A 316 8.11 -9.44 -21.63
C LEU A 316 8.78 -8.05 -21.62
N ALA A 317 8.99 -7.45 -22.80
CA ALA A 317 9.57 -6.12 -22.96
C ALA A 317 8.52 -4.98 -22.90
N VAL A 318 7.23 -5.31 -22.92
CA VAL A 318 6.14 -4.31 -22.86
C VAL A 318 5.99 -3.76 -21.45
N ALA A 319 5.93 -2.42 -21.29
CA ALA A 319 5.68 -1.76 -20.00
C ALA A 319 4.26 -1.17 -19.90
N GLY A 320 3.28 -1.80 -20.57
CA GLY A 320 1.86 -1.40 -20.52
C GLY A 320 1.23 -1.65 -19.14
N PRO A 321 0.11 -0.98 -18.82
CA PRO A 321 -0.61 -1.20 -17.57
C PRO A 321 -1.10 -2.67 -17.49
N TYR A 322 -1.09 -3.24 -16.28
CA TYR A 322 -1.56 -4.61 -15.98
C TYR A 322 -0.86 -5.76 -16.74
N THR A 323 0.16 -5.47 -17.56
CA THR A 323 0.92 -6.52 -18.28
C THR A 323 1.74 -7.39 -17.35
N ASN A 324 2.11 -6.88 -16.18
CA ASN A 324 2.91 -7.55 -15.15
C ASN A 324 4.26 -8.09 -15.64
N THR A 325 4.82 -7.50 -16.70
CA THR A 325 6.14 -7.81 -17.24
C THR A 325 7.26 -7.26 -16.35
N PRO A 326 8.53 -7.69 -16.51
CA PRO A 326 9.64 -7.14 -15.73
C PRO A 326 9.75 -5.61 -15.84
N LEU A 327 9.55 -5.04 -17.05
CA LEU A 327 9.64 -3.59 -17.27
C LEU A 327 8.41 -2.84 -16.75
N ALA A 328 7.20 -3.42 -16.85
CA ALA A 328 6.00 -2.87 -16.20
C ALA A 328 6.14 -2.85 -14.68
N LEU A 329 6.67 -3.91 -14.07
CA LEU A 329 6.96 -3.98 -12.64
C LEU A 329 8.01 -2.94 -12.23
N GLY A 330 9.10 -2.81 -13.00
CA GLY A 330 10.12 -1.80 -12.76
C GLY A 330 9.57 -0.37 -12.82
N LEU A 331 8.76 -0.07 -13.83
CA LEU A 331 8.10 1.23 -13.97
C LEU A 331 7.15 1.52 -12.81
N GLY A 332 6.27 0.56 -12.47
CA GLY A 332 5.31 0.68 -11.37
C GLY A 332 5.99 0.79 -10.01
N LEU A 333 7.07 0.02 -9.78
CA LEU A 333 7.87 0.05 -8.57
C LEU A 333 8.58 1.41 -8.40
N GLY A 334 9.23 1.88 -9.46
CA GLY A 334 9.92 3.16 -9.44
C GLY A 334 8.94 4.31 -9.17
N TRP A 335 7.78 4.32 -9.83
CA TRP A 335 6.72 5.30 -9.58
C TRP A 335 6.21 5.24 -8.12
N ALA A 336 5.93 4.04 -7.60
CA ALA A 336 5.44 3.85 -6.23
C ALA A 336 6.45 4.32 -5.17
N MET A 337 7.75 4.05 -5.37
CA MET A 337 8.83 4.52 -4.51
C MET A 337 8.95 6.04 -4.55
N ALA A 338 8.89 6.65 -5.74
CA ALA A 338 8.97 8.09 -5.92
C ALA A 338 7.79 8.80 -5.23
N VAL A 339 6.57 8.30 -5.40
CA VAL A 339 5.37 8.84 -4.72
C VAL A 339 5.48 8.73 -3.21
N LEU A 340 5.83 7.55 -2.67
CA LEU A 340 6.02 7.40 -1.23
C LEU A 340 7.03 8.41 -0.68
N ALA A 341 8.20 8.51 -1.31
CA ALA A 341 9.26 9.41 -0.86
C ALA A 341 8.86 10.88 -0.98
N LEU A 342 8.17 11.27 -2.07
CA LEU A 342 7.62 12.61 -2.23
C LEU A 342 6.68 12.99 -1.08
N PHE A 343 5.74 12.10 -0.72
CA PHE A 343 4.81 12.38 0.38
C PHE A 343 5.51 12.40 1.75
N LEU A 344 6.55 11.60 1.95
CA LEU A 344 7.38 11.70 3.15
C LEU A 344 8.09 13.04 3.26
N LEU A 345 8.61 13.58 2.14
CA LEU A 345 9.24 14.90 2.07
C LEU A 345 8.20 16.02 2.26
N LEU A 346 7.07 15.95 1.56
CA LEU A 346 5.98 16.95 1.68
C LEU A 346 5.41 17.02 3.11
N ALA A 347 5.33 15.89 3.82
CA ALA A 347 4.87 15.84 5.20
C ALA A 347 5.79 16.61 6.18
N ARG A 348 6.97 17.05 5.75
CA ARG A 348 7.88 17.86 6.57
C ARG A 348 7.49 19.35 6.65
N GLY A 349 6.78 19.87 5.66
CA GLY A 349 6.40 21.30 5.61
C GLY A 349 4.92 21.55 5.27
N ALA A 350 4.21 20.58 4.68
CA ALA A 350 2.84 20.73 4.22
C ALA A 350 1.84 19.88 5.04
N GLU A 351 2.11 19.62 6.32
CA GLU A 351 1.33 18.70 7.17
C GLU A 351 -0.18 18.97 7.10
N ARG A 352 -0.59 20.23 7.28
CA ARG A 352 -2.01 20.64 7.29
C ARG A 352 -2.74 20.37 5.97
N TRP A 353 -2.05 20.50 4.84
CA TRP A 353 -2.61 20.28 3.52
C TRP A 353 -2.79 18.81 3.19
N LEU A 354 -1.98 17.95 3.81
CA LEU A 354 -2.04 16.50 3.65
C LEU A 354 -3.09 15.83 4.56
N LEU A 355 -3.65 16.54 5.54
CA LEU A 355 -4.59 15.95 6.51
C LEU A 355 -5.79 15.26 5.86
N PRO A 356 -6.54 15.85 4.90
CA PRO A 356 -7.69 15.18 4.31
C PRO A 356 -7.29 13.88 3.57
N LEU A 357 -6.21 13.96 2.81
CA LEU A 357 -5.67 12.84 2.06
C LEU A 357 -5.15 11.73 2.98
N SER A 358 -4.42 12.11 4.05
CA SER A 358 -3.93 11.19 5.06
C SER A 358 -5.07 10.55 5.86
N ALA A 359 -6.12 11.32 6.18
CA ALA A 359 -7.31 10.79 6.84
C ALA A 359 -7.95 9.67 6.03
N MET A 360 -8.21 9.91 4.75
CA MET A 360 -8.74 8.92 3.81
C MET A 360 -7.81 7.70 3.68
N GLY A 361 -6.50 7.93 3.53
CA GLY A 361 -5.50 6.86 3.37
C GLY A 361 -5.28 6.03 4.64
N SER A 362 -5.58 6.55 5.84
CA SER A 362 -5.54 5.78 7.09
C SER A 362 -6.68 4.77 7.23
N MET A 363 -7.74 4.90 6.41
CA MET A 363 -8.94 4.05 6.38
C MET A 363 -9.11 3.35 5.03
N THR A 364 -8.02 2.95 4.41
CA THR A 364 -7.96 2.39 3.04
C THR A 364 -8.91 1.22 2.84
N LEU A 365 -8.94 0.25 3.77
CA LEU A 365 -9.80 -0.93 3.67
C LEU A 365 -11.29 -0.54 3.70
N THR A 366 -11.66 0.35 4.60
CA THR A 366 -13.05 0.84 4.73
C THR A 366 -13.48 1.60 3.48
N VAL A 367 -12.68 2.59 3.07
CA VAL A 367 -13.03 3.46 1.92
C VAL A 367 -13.06 2.66 0.63
N TYR A 368 -12.07 1.79 0.40
CA TYR A 368 -12.04 0.97 -0.80
C TYR A 368 -13.19 -0.03 -0.87
N SER A 369 -13.51 -0.71 0.24
CA SER A 369 -14.65 -1.63 0.29
C SER A 369 -15.98 -0.91 0.06
N ALA A 370 -16.16 0.28 0.64
CA ALA A 370 -17.36 1.09 0.41
C ALA A 370 -17.48 1.54 -1.05
N HIS A 371 -16.36 1.93 -1.67
CA HIS A 371 -16.31 2.28 -3.09
C HIS A 371 -16.70 1.10 -3.99
N LEU A 372 -16.15 -0.10 -3.75
CA LEU A 372 -16.49 -1.30 -4.52
C LEU A 372 -17.98 -1.68 -4.37
N LEU A 373 -18.53 -1.58 -3.16
CA LEU A 373 -19.96 -1.82 -2.93
C LEU A 373 -20.85 -0.78 -3.60
N ALA A 374 -20.42 0.49 -3.66
CA ALA A 374 -21.13 1.52 -4.39
C ALA A 374 -21.13 1.25 -5.90
N LEU A 375 -20.02 0.77 -6.46
CA LEU A 375 -19.95 0.34 -7.86
C LEU A 375 -20.83 -0.90 -8.12
N ALA A 376 -20.81 -1.88 -7.22
CA ALA A 376 -21.66 -3.07 -7.32
C ALA A 376 -23.17 -2.72 -7.27
N ALA A 377 -23.54 -1.64 -6.58
CA ALA A 377 -24.89 -1.10 -6.52
C ALA A 377 -25.22 -0.15 -7.70
N GLU A 378 -24.39 -0.13 -8.75
CA GLU A 378 -24.55 0.71 -9.94
C GLU A 378 -24.69 2.20 -9.63
N VAL A 379 -24.05 2.67 -8.55
CA VAL A 379 -23.97 4.10 -8.21
C VAL A 379 -22.97 4.79 -9.14
N HIS A 380 -23.35 4.89 -10.37
CA HIS A 380 -22.86 5.64 -11.52
C HIS A 380 -21.34 5.73 -11.72
N TYR A 381 -20.80 4.77 -12.43
CA TYR A 381 -19.53 4.88 -13.10
C TYR A 381 -19.72 5.51 -14.50
N GLY A 382 -18.64 6.10 -15.03
CA GLY A 382 -18.62 6.73 -16.35
C GLY A 382 -19.01 8.22 -16.40
N GLN A 383 -19.33 8.84 -15.25
CA GLN A 383 -19.58 10.29 -15.17
C GLN A 383 -18.58 10.97 -14.23
N PRO A 384 -17.85 12.01 -14.67
CA PRO A 384 -16.81 12.66 -13.86
C PRO A 384 -17.30 13.23 -12.52
N VAL A 385 -18.56 13.67 -12.45
CA VAL A 385 -19.15 14.19 -11.20
C VAL A 385 -19.15 13.12 -10.09
N TRP A 386 -19.37 11.85 -10.44
CA TRP A 386 -19.37 10.76 -9.46
C TRP A 386 -17.98 10.48 -8.89
N PHE A 387 -16.92 10.70 -9.67
CA PHE A 387 -15.56 10.67 -9.13
C PHE A 387 -15.39 11.69 -8.00
N LEU A 388 -15.83 12.94 -8.21
CA LEU A 388 -15.75 13.99 -7.20
C LEU A 388 -16.61 13.65 -5.96
N ILE A 389 -17.81 13.06 -6.16
CA ILE A 389 -18.69 12.62 -5.07
C ILE A 389 -18.02 11.53 -4.26
N HIS A 390 -17.50 10.46 -4.88
CA HIS A 390 -16.82 9.36 -4.18
C HIS A 390 -15.63 9.85 -3.38
N VAL A 391 -14.74 10.64 -3.99
CA VAL A 391 -13.54 11.18 -3.32
C VAL A 391 -13.93 12.17 -2.22
N GLY A 392 -14.86 13.09 -2.48
CA GLY A 392 -15.31 14.09 -1.51
C GLY A 392 -15.98 13.44 -0.29
N MET A 393 -16.90 12.51 -0.52
CA MET A 393 -17.55 11.76 0.57
C MET A 393 -16.55 10.94 1.37
N ALA A 394 -15.59 10.26 0.71
CA ALA A 394 -14.54 9.51 1.39
C ALA A 394 -13.67 10.40 2.29
N MET A 395 -13.26 11.59 1.80
CA MET A 395 -12.47 12.54 2.60
C MET A 395 -13.27 13.09 3.78
N VAL A 396 -14.51 13.54 3.55
CA VAL A 396 -15.37 14.08 4.60
C VAL A 396 -15.65 13.02 5.66
N PHE A 397 -16.08 11.83 5.24
CA PHE A 397 -16.30 10.69 6.14
C PHE A 397 -15.03 10.39 6.96
N ALA A 398 -13.88 10.32 6.30
CA ALA A 398 -12.61 9.98 6.95
C ALA A 398 -12.23 11.01 8.02
N LEU A 399 -12.36 12.30 7.73
CA LEU A 399 -12.05 13.37 8.69
C LEU A 399 -12.93 13.29 9.93
N PHE A 400 -14.26 13.21 9.76
CA PHE A 400 -15.19 13.12 10.88
C PHE A 400 -15.04 11.83 11.68
N TRP A 401 -14.89 10.70 10.99
CA TRP A 401 -14.75 9.41 11.64
C TRP A 401 -13.48 9.29 12.46
N LEU A 402 -12.34 9.79 11.95
CA LEU A 402 -11.09 9.77 12.70
C LEU A 402 -11.12 10.64 13.95
N GLN A 403 -11.77 11.82 13.88
CA GLN A 403 -11.96 12.69 15.04
C GLN A 403 -12.76 11.97 16.14
N ALA A 404 -13.83 11.25 15.76
CA ALA A 404 -14.69 10.56 16.70
C ALA A 404 -14.11 9.25 17.24
N PHE A 405 -13.41 8.49 16.40
CA PHE A 405 -13.06 7.09 16.69
C PHE A 405 -11.58 6.74 16.52
N GLY A 406 -10.77 7.57 15.90
CA GLY A 406 -9.31 7.41 15.78
C GLY A 406 -8.83 6.33 14.81
N GLN A 407 -9.69 5.44 14.31
CA GLN A 407 -9.34 4.37 13.35
C GLN A 407 -10.58 3.96 12.55
N GLY A 408 -10.39 3.65 11.26
CA GLY A 408 -11.46 3.20 10.38
C GLY A 408 -12.23 1.98 10.90
N PRO A 409 -13.52 1.82 10.52
CA PRO A 409 -14.35 0.72 11.04
C PRO A 409 -13.77 -0.65 10.73
N LEU A 410 -13.49 -0.98 9.47
CA LEU A 410 -12.95 -2.28 9.06
C LEU A 410 -11.52 -2.49 9.57
N GLU A 411 -10.68 -1.45 9.54
CA GLU A 411 -9.33 -1.47 10.11
C GLU A 411 -9.36 -1.82 11.60
N ARG A 412 -10.34 -1.28 12.34
CA ARG A 412 -10.51 -1.56 13.78
C ARG A 412 -10.90 -3.00 14.02
N VAL A 413 -11.84 -3.56 13.25
CA VAL A 413 -12.26 -4.97 13.35
C VAL A 413 -11.07 -5.88 13.09
N VAL A 414 -10.38 -5.71 11.97
CA VAL A 414 -9.20 -6.52 11.61
C VAL A 414 -8.11 -6.39 12.68
N ALA A 415 -7.79 -5.17 13.11
CA ALA A 415 -6.77 -4.94 14.13
C ALA A 415 -7.15 -5.56 15.50
N ARG A 416 -8.44 -5.55 15.87
CA ARG A 416 -8.92 -6.18 17.11
C ARG A 416 -8.74 -7.70 17.08
N ILE A 417 -9.16 -8.35 15.98
CA ILE A 417 -9.05 -9.81 15.83
C ILE A 417 -7.57 -10.21 15.83
N VAL A 418 -6.74 -9.54 15.04
CA VAL A 418 -5.29 -9.80 15.00
C VAL A 418 -4.65 -9.64 16.38
N ARG A 419 -5.01 -8.60 17.14
CA ARG A 419 -4.48 -8.40 18.50
C ARG A 419 -4.88 -9.52 19.45
N ILE A 420 -6.13 -10.01 19.40
CA ILE A 420 -6.61 -11.13 20.22
C ILE A 420 -5.77 -12.37 19.92
N VAL A 421 -5.65 -12.74 18.65
CA VAL A 421 -4.90 -13.94 18.24
C VAL A 421 -3.42 -13.84 18.62
N ARG A 422 -2.78 -12.66 18.40
CA ARG A 422 -1.38 -12.46 18.84
C ARG A 422 -1.20 -12.61 20.34
N ARG A 423 -2.15 -12.13 21.17
CA ARG A 423 -2.13 -12.31 22.62
C ARG A 423 -2.26 -13.79 23.01
N LEU A 424 -3.10 -14.57 22.33
CA LEU A 424 -3.23 -16.01 22.57
C LEU A 424 -1.92 -16.75 22.27
N VAL A 425 -1.22 -16.40 21.19
CA VAL A 425 0.09 -16.97 20.86
C VAL A 425 1.15 -16.59 21.90
N LEU A 426 1.15 -15.36 22.39
CA LEU A 426 2.11 -14.87 23.38
C LEU A 426 1.78 -15.34 24.82
N GLY A 427 0.49 -15.45 25.17
CA GLY A 427 0.00 -15.69 26.53
C GLY A 427 -0.02 -17.15 26.98
N ARG A 428 0.10 -18.14 26.08
CA ARG A 428 0.04 -19.58 26.42
C ARG A 428 1.15 -20.13 27.34
N HIS A 429 2.06 -19.27 27.86
CA HIS A 429 3.18 -19.72 28.73
C HIS A 429 3.30 -18.98 30.06
N ARG A 430 2.25 -18.28 30.53
CA ARG A 430 2.24 -17.82 31.94
C ARG A 430 1.64 -18.84 32.87
N GLN A 431 1.24 -20.03 32.39
CA GLN A 431 0.61 -21.08 33.16
C GLN A 431 1.28 -22.46 33.01
N ALA A 432 2.56 -22.52 32.59
CA ALA A 432 3.34 -23.76 32.61
C ALA A 432 4.61 -23.58 33.43
#